data_1f403e3cd4d688dc2c7460a7afa752a7
#
_entry.id   1f403e3cd4d688dc2c7460a7afa752a7
#
_cell.length_a   1.000
_cell.length_b   1.000
_cell.length_c   1.000
_cell.angle_alpha   90.00
_cell.angle_beta   90.00
_cell.angle_gamma   90.00
#
_symmetry.space_group_name_H-M   'P 1'
#
loop_
_entity.id
_entity.type
_entity.pdbx_description
1 polymer ?
#
loop_
_entity_poly.entity_id
_entity_poly.type
_entity_poly.pdbx_seq_one_letter_code
_entity_poly.pdbx_strand_id
1 'polypeptide(L)'
;MRKPKSSAGVRDALIAGLGRRNFLRAAAVVTGAGGTLLGARAAAATPPVTLPREILQPRKGPIPGRHYLPSTPEQVTWGYVPALDAHPVLRVRSGETVTVDSVSHEGILEDQGRDPVAYFGEHGVRRTDVLQDAVAIARDYARTPRDFDVDGPHVVTGPIAVEGARPGDVLKVEILSLVPRVPYGVVSSRHGKGALARTAGGGAPDGITLDEVMPPVATDGRPTGDPLRYGNVSVFTPVRRGRRGLASGVMKRGRRGEVTFPLRPFMGMMGVAFTRGSGPTDPALNSIPPTLGGGNIDINLLGAGATFYLPVFADGALFYTGDPHHAMGGGEAALTAMEGSLRVTFRLSVCRPGSGDAPEVAFRYPFGETPEAWLPIGLSDPDGSLDGQGGDLDTAMRRAVVNALDFLEQDQGMDRAVAYAYLSAAVNFEVSQVVDRTTGVHGVIPKEHFSD
;
A
#
# COMPACT_ATOMS: atom_id res chain seq x y z
N MET A 1 60.90 -38.37 -10.51
CA MET A 1 59.97 -37.24 -10.26
C MET A 1 58.74 -37.36 -11.18
N ARG A 2 57.63 -37.89 -10.66
CA ARG A 2 56.38 -38.02 -11.42
C ARG A 2 55.45 -36.90 -10.97
N LYS A 3 54.92 -36.11 -11.91
CA LYS A 3 53.90 -35.09 -11.69
C LYS A 3 52.51 -35.74 -11.44
N PRO A 4 51.66 -35.19 -10.58
CA PRO A 4 50.30 -35.70 -10.39
C PRO A 4 49.39 -35.26 -11.52
N LYS A 5 48.47 -36.14 -11.96
CA LYS A 5 47.43 -35.91 -12.95
C LYS A 5 46.25 -35.15 -12.30
N SER A 6 45.71 -34.17 -13.05
CA SER A 6 44.61 -33.29 -12.67
C SER A 6 43.27 -34.01 -12.56
N SER A 7 42.47 -33.59 -11.57
CA SER A 7 41.13 -34.10 -11.22
C SER A 7 40.02 -33.46 -12.04
N ALA A 8 40.12 -33.41 -13.37
CA ALA A 8 39.09 -32.81 -14.24
C ALA A 8 38.07 -33.81 -14.83
N GLY A 9 38.11 -35.09 -14.44
CA GLY A 9 37.35 -36.13 -15.11
C GLY A 9 36.04 -36.56 -14.43
N VAL A 10 35.66 -36.07 -13.25
CA VAL A 10 34.51 -36.58 -12.49
C VAL A 10 33.29 -35.64 -12.52
N ARG A 11 33.47 -34.40 -12.91
CA ARG A 11 32.34 -33.42 -13.01
C ARG A 11 31.50 -33.58 -14.26
N ASP A 12 32.05 -34.02 -15.37
CA ASP A 12 31.33 -34.07 -16.67
C ASP A 12 30.52 -35.35 -16.86
N ALA A 13 30.69 -36.37 -16.02
CA ALA A 13 29.93 -37.61 -16.11
C ALA A 13 28.58 -37.59 -15.38
N LEU A 14 28.30 -36.58 -14.55
CA LEU A 14 27.04 -36.43 -13.77
C LEU A 14 26.00 -35.57 -14.47
N ILE A 15 26.34 -34.84 -15.53
CA ILE A 15 25.41 -33.92 -16.24
C ILE A 15 24.81 -34.55 -17.49
N ALA A 16 25.38 -35.66 -18.00
CA ALA A 16 24.93 -36.29 -19.25
C ALA A 16 23.77 -37.32 -19.15
N GLY A 17 23.23 -37.55 -17.94
CA GLY A 17 22.34 -38.69 -17.67
C GLY A 17 20.83 -38.41 -17.52
N LEU A 18 20.38 -37.13 -17.51
CA LEU A 18 18.98 -36.81 -17.26
C LEU A 18 18.34 -36.05 -18.44
N GLY A 19 18.00 -36.79 -19.48
CA GLY A 19 17.17 -36.26 -20.57
C GLY A 19 15.78 -35.89 -20.08
N ARG A 20 15.26 -34.71 -20.55
CA ARG A 20 13.93 -34.13 -20.24
C ARG A 20 12.74 -35.14 -20.31
N ARG A 21 12.88 -36.30 -20.95
CA ARG A 21 11.84 -37.34 -21.04
C ARG A 21 11.69 -38.21 -19.79
N ASN A 22 12.69 -38.27 -18.92
CA ASN A 22 12.62 -39.10 -17.70
C ASN A 22 12.06 -38.33 -16.51
N PHE A 23 12.12 -37.00 -16.51
CA PHE A 23 11.50 -36.17 -15.48
C PHE A 23 9.96 -36.17 -15.55
N LEU A 24 9.37 -36.29 -16.77
CA LEU A 24 7.93 -36.35 -16.95
C LEU A 24 7.32 -37.78 -16.71
N ARG A 25 8.13 -38.82 -16.60
CA ARG A 25 7.65 -40.19 -16.29
C ARG A 25 7.66 -40.48 -14.78
N ALA A 26 8.43 -39.74 -13.97
CA ALA A 26 8.41 -39.90 -12.52
C ALA A 26 7.22 -39.16 -11.84
N ALA A 27 6.55 -38.28 -12.56
CA ALA A 27 5.36 -37.56 -12.06
C ALA A 27 4.03 -38.30 -12.28
N ALA A 28 4.02 -39.48 -12.93
CA ALA A 28 2.79 -40.18 -13.37
C ALA A 28 2.47 -41.47 -12.59
N VAL A 29 3.15 -41.79 -11.48
CA VAL A 29 2.93 -43.06 -10.73
C VAL A 29 2.64 -42.81 -9.24
N VAL A 30 2.04 -41.66 -8.87
CA VAL A 30 1.41 -41.49 -7.55
C VAL A 30 0.00 -40.91 -7.74
N THR A 31 -0.87 -41.71 -8.39
CA THR A 31 -2.31 -41.51 -8.32
C THR A 31 -2.96 -42.83 -7.99
N GLY A 32 -3.15 -43.06 -6.69
CA GLY A 32 -3.95 -44.21 -6.24
C GLY A 32 -3.71 -44.51 -4.77
N ALA A 33 -4.21 -43.70 -3.86
CA ALA A 33 -4.82 -44.05 -2.58
C ALA A 33 -4.96 -42.78 -1.74
N GLY A 34 -6.20 -42.36 -1.51
CA GLY A 34 -6.66 -41.63 -0.31
C GLY A 34 -5.75 -40.53 0.25
N GLY A 35 -5.39 -39.50 -0.51
CA GLY A 35 -4.77 -38.30 0.00
C GLY A 35 -5.79 -37.18 -0.01
N THR A 36 -6.24 -36.76 1.15
CA THR A 36 -6.87 -35.45 1.36
C THR A 36 -5.96 -34.40 0.72
N LEU A 37 -6.45 -33.74 -0.31
CA LEU A 37 -5.88 -32.55 -0.88
C LEU A 37 -5.71 -31.53 0.29
N LEU A 38 -4.50 -31.40 0.78
CA LEU A 38 -4.05 -30.20 1.48
C LEU A 38 -4.09 -29.09 0.42
N GLY A 39 -5.30 -28.57 0.18
CA GLY A 39 -5.45 -27.33 -0.54
C GLY A 39 -4.64 -26.29 0.18
N ALA A 40 -3.80 -25.57 -0.56
CA ALA A 40 -3.26 -24.29 -0.08
C ALA A 40 -4.48 -23.52 0.46
N ARG A 41 -4.59 -23.41 1.78
CA ARG A 41 -5.61 -22.59 2.43
C ARG A 41 -5.32 -21.17 1.94
N ALA A 42 -6.21 -20.69 1.09
CA ALA A 42 -6.21 -19.30 0.69
C ALA A 42 -6.10 -18.47 1.98
N ALA A 43 -5.19 -17.51 1.99
CA ALA A 43 -5.12 -16.49 3.03
C ALA A 43 -6.55 -16.09 3.38
N ALA A 44 -6.87 -16.03 4.67
CA ALA A 44 -8.23 -15.90 5.18
C ALA A 44 -8.95 -14.80 4.41
N ALA A 45 -10.10 -15.14 3.88
CA ALA A 45 -10.81 -14.29 2.95
C ALA A 45 -11.24 -13.01 3.68
N THR A 46 -10.62 -11.89 3.34
CA THR A 46 -11.11 -10.56 3.70
C THR A 46 -12.63 -10.55 3.52
N PRO A 47 -13.41 -10.04 4.48
CA PRO A 47 -14.86 -10.03 4.37
C PRO A 47 -15.31 -9.47 3.03
N PRO A 48 -16.34 -10.05 2.40
CA PRO A 48 -16.78 -9.63 1.09
C PRO A 48 -17.21 -8.17 1.10
N VAL A 49 -16.58 -7.37 0.23
CA VAL A 49 -16.89 -5.95 0.09
C VAL A 49 -18.23 -5.78 -0.58
N THR A 50 -19.15 -5.09 0.07
CA THR A 50 -20.43 -4.70 -0.50
C THR A 50 -20.39 -3.25 -0.96
N LEU A 51 -20.76 -3.02 -2.22
CA LEU A 51 -20.95 -1.66 -2.70
C LEU A 51 -22.21 -1.04 -2.06
N PRO A 52 -22.15 0.23 -1.65
CA PRO A 52 -23.35 0.97 -1.28
C PRO A 52 -24.29 1.07 -2.49
N ARG A 53 -25.61 1.21 -2.24
CA ARG A 53 -26.60 1.36 -3.33
C ARG A 53 -26.47 2.70 -4.04
N GLU A 54 -26.02 3.70 -3.32
CA GLU A 54 -25.86 5.09 -3.78
C GLU A 54 -24.42 5.54 -3.54
N ILE A 55 -23.98 6.55 -4.27
CA ILE A 55 -22.70 7.22 -4.07
C ILE A 55 -22.63 7.80 -2.65
N LEU A 56 -21.57 7.49 -1.92
CA LEU A 56 -21.37 8.04 -0.58
C LEU A 56 -20.79 9.45 -0.66
N GLN A 57 -21.64 10.39 -1.00
CA GLN A 57 -21.33 11.82 -0.91
C GLN A 57 -20.97 12.22 0.54
N PRO A 58 -20.23 13.33 0.76
CA PRO A 58 -19.97 13.84 2.09
C PRO A 58 -21.24 13.92 2.94
N ARG A 59 -21.19 13.41 4.16
CA ARG A 59 -22.32 13.37 5.13
C ARG A 59 -23.55 12.56 4.68
N LYS A 60 -23.46 11.77 3.61
CA LYS A 60 -24.55 10.90 3.15
C LYS A 60 -24.24 9.43 3.45
N GLY A 61 -25.26 8.65 3.77
CA GLY A 61 -25.16 7.25 4.11
C GLY A 61 -24.61 6.99 5.55
N PRO A 62 -24.26 5.74 5.88
CA PRO A 62 -23.80 5.37 7.22
C PRO A 62 -22.48 6.05 7.58
N ILE A 63 -22.41 6.59 8.81
CA ILE A 63 -21.23 7.21 9.42
C ILE A 63 -21.14 6.62 10.85
N PRO A 64 -20.54 5.42 11.00
CA PRO A 64 -20.60 4.70 12.27
C PRO A 64 -19.66 5.22 13.35
N GLY A 65 -18.65 6.02 13.01
CA GLY A 65 -17.75 6.62 13.98
C GLY A 65 -18.43 7.65 14.88
N ARG A 66 -17.93 7.79 16.12
CA ARG A 66 -18.34 8.85 17.04
C ARG A 66 -18.07 10.23 16.45
N HIS A 67 -16.96 10.35 15.74
CA HIS A 67 -16.55 11.55 15.04
C HIS A 67 -16.60 11.31 13.54
N TYR A 68 -16.73 12.40 12.79
CA TYR A 68 -16.70 12.36 11.33
C TYR A 68 -15.78 13.46 10.79
N LEU A 69 -14.89 13.06 9.90
CA LEU A 69 -13.98 13.96 9.20
C LEU A 69 -14.18 13.81 7.69
N PRO A 70 -14.79 14.79 7.00
CA PRO A 70 -14.84 14.81 5.54
C PRO A 70 -13.51 15.25 4.94
N SER A 71 -13.29 14.99 3.64
CA SER A 71 -12.16 15.55 2.89
C SER A 71 -12.57 16.86 2.22
N THR A 72 -12.65 17.95 2.98
CA THR A 72 -12.84 19.27 2.36
C THR A 72 -11.50 19.95 2.08
N PRO A 73 -11.42 20.94 1.18
CA PRO A 73 -10.17 21.66 0.90
C PRO A 73 -9.42 22.17 2.14
N GLU A 74 -10.15 22.48 3.23
CA GLU A 74 -9.59 22.99 4.49
C GLU A 74 -9.09 21.86 5.40
N GLN A 75 -9.54 20.63 5.19
CA GLN A 75 -9.25 19.47 6.04
C GLN A 75 -8.24 18.52 5.42
N VAL A 76 -7.73 18.86 4.25
CA VAL A 76 -6.72 18.08 3.55
C VAL A 76 -5.46 18.88 3.27
N THR A 77 -4.35 18.17 3.10
CA THR A 77 -3.19 18.65 2.36
C THR A 77 -3.09 17.85 1.07
N TRP A 78 -2.66 18.48 -0.01
CA TRP A 78 -2.51 17.81 -1.30
C TRP A 78 -1.04 17.73 -1.68
N GLY A 79 -0.49 16.51 -1.66
CA GLY A 79 0.89 16.22 -1.99
C GLY A 79 1.87 16.17 -0.81
N TYR A 80 1.41 16.52 0.40
CA TYR A 80 2.25 16.61 1.60
C TYR A 80 1.57 16.00 2.82
N VAL A 81 2.38 15.43 3.71
CA VAL A 81 1.95 14.92 5.01
C VAL A 81 2.11 15.99 6.10
N PRO A 82 1.39 15.89 7.24
CA PRO A 82 1.51 16.84 8.33
C PRO A 82 2.90 16.86 8.97
N ALA A 83 3.43 18.05 9.24
CA ALA A 83 4.64 18.25 10.03
C ALA A 83 4.39 17.99 11.53
N LEU A 84 5.47 17.83 12.33
CA LEU A 84 5.41 17.60 13.78
C LEU A 84 4.66 18.69 14.56
N ASP A 85 4.60 19.90 14.03
CA ASP A 85 3.93 21.06 14.64
C ASP A 85 2.62 21.45 13.93
N ALA A 86 2.10 20.57 13.07
CA ALA A 86 0.85 20.83 12.35
C ALA A 86 -0.35 20.97 13.31
N HIS A 87 -1.22 21.91 12.98
CA HIS A 87 -2.47 22.08 13.73
C HIS A 87 -3.49 21.00 13.35
N PRO A 88 -4.05 20.25 14.33
CA PRO A 88 -5.03 19.22 14.05
C PRO A 88 -6.38 19.83 13.59
N VAL A 89 -6.98 19.21 12.60
CA VAL A 89 -8.33 19.54 12.11
C VAL A 89 -9.43 18.88 12.96
N LEU A 90 -9.07 17.85 13.73
CA LEU A 90 -9.97 17.13 14.63
C LEU A 90 -9.18 16.68 15.87
N ARG A 91 -9.85 16.66 17.03
CA ARG A 91 -9.32 16.07 18.27
C ARG A 91 -10.26 14.98 18.74
N VAL A 92 -9.68 13.83 19.16
CA VAL A 92 -10.42 12.68 19.67
C VAL A 92 -9.73 12.15 20.92
N ARG A 93 -10.48 11.48 21.79
CA ARG A 93 -9.91 10.78 22.94
C ARG A 93 -9.37 9.41 22.51
N SER A 94 -8.36 8.91 23.23
CA SER A 94 -7.89 7.55 23.05
C SER A 94 -9.03 6.56 23.18
N GLY A 95 -9.14 5.60 22.24
CA GLY A 95 -10.19 4.59 22.14
C GLY A 95 -11.45 5.03 21.39
N GLU A 96 -11.59 6.32 21.04
CA GLU A 96 -12.74 6.77 20.27
C GLU A 96 -12.63 6.40 18.78
N THR A 97 -13.79 6.38 18.12
CA THR A 97 -13.91 6.02 16.70
C THR A 97 -14.12 7.26 15.84
N VAL A 98 -13.48 7.28 14.69
CA VAL A 98 -13.63 8.33 13.69
C VAL A 98 -13.93 7.71 12.33
N THR A 99 -14.97 8.20 11.66
CA THR A 99 -15.23 7.92 10.25
C THR A 99 -14.61 9.03 9.41
N VAL A 100 -13.76 8.66 8.48
CA VAL A 100 -13.09 9.58 7.55
C VAL A 100 -13.58 9.29 6.14
N ASP A 101 -13.97 10.30 5.40
CA ASP A 101 -14.08 10.22 3.96
C ASP A 101 -12.69 10.50 3.36
N SER A 102 -12.21 9.62 2.48
CA SER A 102 -10.97 9.79 1.75
C SER A 102 -11.26 9.91 0.27
N VAL A 103 -10.57 10.83 -0.40
CA VAL A 103 -10.69 11.12 -1.83
C VAL A 103 -9.47 10.59 -2.55
N SER A 104 -9.69 9.79 -3.60
CA SER A 104 -8.62 9.37 -4.51
C SER A 104 -8.09 10.55 -5.31
N HIS A 105 -6.80 10.57 -5.53
CA HIS A 105 -6.14 11.57 -6.38
C HIS A 105 -6.44 11.36 -7.88
N GLU A 106 -6.83 10.16 -8.30
CA GLU A 106 -7.16 9.90 -9.70
C GLU A 106 -8.47 10.58 -10.11
N GLY A 107 -8.43 11.24 -11.24
CA GLY A 107 -9.52 12.08 -11.77
C GLY A 107 -9.43 13.56 -11.38
N ILE A 108 -8.54 13.93 -10.44
CA ILE A 108 -8.35 15.33 -10.01
C ILE A 108 -6.96 15.90 -10.30
N LEU A 109 -6.01 15.06 -10.75
CA LEU A 109 -4.65 15.50 -11.05
C LEU A 109 -4.58 16.40 -12.28
N GLU A 110 -3.50 17.18 -12.36
CA GLU A 110 -3.24 18.14 -13.41
C GLU A 110 -3.14 17.48 -14.79
N ASP A 111 -2.50 16.30 -14.89
CA ASP A 111 -2.39 15.52 -16.14
C ASP A 111 -3.71 14.87 -16.57
N GLN A 112 -4.70 14.87 -15.70
CA GLN A 112 -6.07 14.42 -15.97
C GLN A 112 -7.04 15.60 -16.14
N GLY A 113 -6.53 16.82 -16.25
CA GLY A 113 -7.30 18.04 -16.52
C GLY A 113 -7.85 18.75 -15.29
N ARG A 114 -7.63 18.24 -14.07
CA ARG A 114 -8.08 18.82 -12.79
C ARG A 114 -9.59 19.13 -12.73
N ASP A 115 -10.37 18.37 -13.51
CA ASP A 115 -11.83 18.44 -13.55
C ASP A 115 -12.41 17.01 -13.47
N PRO A 116 -12.74 16.52 -12.26
CA PRO A 116 -13.24 15.16 -12.11
C PRO A 116 -14.60 14.95 -12.79
N VAL A 117 -15.39 15.99 -13.02
CA VAL A 117 -16.66 15.85 -13.73
C VAL A 117 -16.42 15.59 -15.21
N ALA A 118 -15.49 16.32 -15.82
CA ALA A 118 -15.11 16.10 -17.22
C ALA A 118 -14.42 14.73 -17.36
N TYR A 119 -13.41 14.45 -16.53
CA TYR A 119 -12.64 13.23 -16.59
C TYR A 119 -13.50 11.96 -16.47
N PHE A 120 -14.30 11.84 -15.40
CA PHE A 120 -15.17 10.69 -15.22
C PHE A 120 -16.35 10.67 -16.20
N GLY A 121 -16.78 11.84 -16.70
CA GLY A 121 -17.79 11.96 -17.73
C GLY A 121 -17.40 11.29 -19.05
N GLU A 122 -16.13 11.35 -19.44
CA GLU A 122 -15.59 10.63 -20.62
C GLU A 122 -15.73 9.10 -20.49
N HIS A 123 -15.80 8.60 -19.27
CA HIS A 123 -16.03 7.19 -18.96
C HIS A 123 -17.50 6.83 -18.69
N GLY A 124 -18.43 7.78 -18.94
CA GLY A 124 -19.86 7.57 -18.79
C GLY A 124 -20.38 7.70 -17.34
N VAL A 125 -19.59 8.24 -16.41
CA VAL A 125 -20.05 8.54 -15.06
C VAL A 125 -20.88 9.82 -15.09
N ARG A 126 -22.09 9.76 -14.54
CA ARG A 126 -22.96 10.94 -14.47
C ARG A 126 -22.38 11.96 -13.50
N ARG A 127 -22.58 13.25 -13.75
CA ARG A 127 -22.15 14.33 -12.85
C ARG A 127 -22.60 14.14 -11.40
N THR A 128 -23.80 13.60 -11.18
CA THR A 128 -24.34 13.29 -9.85
C THR A 128 -23.61 12.16 -9.13
N ASP A 129 -22.88 11.32 -9.86
CA ASP A 129 -22.17 10.15 -9.38
C ASP A 129 -20.67 10.44 -9.18
N VAL A 130 -20.23 11.68 -9.45
CA VAL A 130 -18.92 12.19 -9.08
C VAL A 130 -18.97 12.78 -7.67
N LEU A 131 -17.92 12.53 -6.86
CA LEU A 131 -17.86 13.00 -5.48
C LEU A 131 -17.73 14.53 -5.41
N GLN A 132 -18.57 15.18 -4.60
CA GLN A 132 -18.59 16.63 -4.42
C GLN A 132 -17.32 17.16 -3.77
N ASP A 133 -16.72 16.41 -2.85
CA ASP A 133 -15.43 16.75 -2.22
C ASP A 133 -14.27 16.63 -3.21
N ALA A 134 -14.26 15.65 -4.11
CA ALA A 134 -13.27 15.59 -5.20
C ALA A 134 -13.36 16.84 -6.10
N VAL A 135 -14.59 17.26 -6.46
CA VAL A 135 -14.82 18.50 -7.23
C VAL A 135 -14.34 19.73 -6.45
N ALA A 136 -14.66 19.81 -5.16
CA ALA A 136 -14.26 20.94 -4.32
C ALA A 136 -12.72 21.02 -4.17
N ILE A 137 -12.06 19.89 -3.91
CA ILE A 137 -10.60 19.85 -3.80
C ILE A 137 -9.94 20.29 -5.10
N ALA A 138 -10.35 19.72 -6.23
CA ALA A 138 -9.78 20.06 -7.54
C ALA A 138 -9.91 21.56 -7.88
N ARG A 139 -11.06 22.18 -7.52
CA ARG A 139 -11.35 23.57 -7.81
C ARG A 139 -10.80 24.55 -6.79
N ASP A 140 -11.01 24.27 -5.49
CA ASP A 140 -10.92 25.26 -4.41
C ASP A 140 -9.69 25.06 -3.49
N TYR A 141 -8.93 23.95 -3.63
CA TYR A 141 -7.75 23.76 -2.81
C TYR A 141 -6.71 24.86 -3.06
N ALA A 142 -6.35 25.56 -1.99
CA ALA A 142 -5.43 26.69 -2.04
C ALA A 142 -4.50 26.77 -0.81
N ARG A 143 -4.42 25.72 0.00
CA ARG A 143 -3.54 25.73 1.22
C ARG A 143 -2.06 25.74 0.88
N THR A 144 -1.69 25.10 -0.23
CA THR A 144 -0.35 25.15 -0.80
C THR A 144 -0.46 25.37 -2.32
N PRO A 145 0.49 26.06 -2.94
CA PRO A 145 0.60 26.03 -4.39
C PRO A 145 0.85 24.59 -4.85
N ARG A 146 0.37 24.24 -6.04
CA ARG A 146 0.56 22.92 -6.62
C ARG A 146 1.59 22.96 -7.72
N ASP A 147 2.57 22.06 -7.64
CA ASP A 147 3.53 21.77 -8.70
C ASP A 147 3.47 20.27 -9.01
N PHE A 148 2.84 19.90 -10.13
CA PHE A 148 2.61 18.51 -10.52
C PHE A 148 3.90 17.68 -10.69
N ASP A 149 4.99 18.34 -11.09
CA ASP A 149 6.28 17.67 -11.33
C ASP A 149 7.04 17.36 -10.01
N VAL A 150 6.69 18.03 -8.91
CA VAL A 150 7.41 17.96 -7.62
C VAL A 150 6.56 17.36 -6.52
N ASP A 151 5.31 17.81 -6.41
CA ASP A 151 4.40 17.43 -5.34
C ASP A 151 3.98 15.96 -5.44
N GLY A 152 3.70 15.34 -4.28
CA GLY A 152 3.02 14.06 -4.27
C GLY A 152 1.60 14.17 -4.85
N PRO A 153 1.02 13.06 -5.31
CA PRO A 153 -0.34 13.05 -5.87
C PRO A 153 -1.43 13.05 -4.81
N HIS A 154 -1.16 12.57 -3.60
CA HIS A 154 -2.13 12.14 -2.62
C HIS A 154 -2.90 13.28 -1.96
N VAL A 155 -4.21 13.07 -1.79
CA VAL A 155 -5.07 13.88 -0.93
C VAL A 155 -5.02 13.31 0.48
N VAL A 156 -4.32 14.01 1.37
CA VAL A 156 -4.06 13.59 2.75
C VAL A 156 -5.06 14.26 3.68
N THR A 157 -5.96 13.48 4.29
CA THR A 157 -7.00 13.96 5.21
C THR A 157 -6.48 13.94 6.64
N GLY A 158 -6.56 15.05 7.35
CA GLY A 158 -6.07 15.22 8.70
C GLY A 158 -5.28 16.51 8.91
N PRO A 159 -4.43 16.60 9.98
CA PRO A 159 -4.21 15.57 10.99
C PRO A 159 -5.29 15.51 12.09
N ILE A 160 -5.41 14.34 12.68
CA ILE A 160 -6.27 14.07 13.85
C ILE A 160 -5.39 13.95 15.07
N ALA A 161 -5.60 14.79 16.08
CA ALA A 161 -4.92 14.66 17.35
C ALA A 161 -5.65 13.69 18.27
N VAL A 162 -4.91 12.73 18.83
CA VAL A 162 -5.40 11.79 19.85
C VAL A 162 -4.94 12.28 21.22
N GLU A 163 -5.91 12.64 22.08
CA GLU A 163 -5.63 13.22 23.38
C GLU A 163 -4.77 12.30 24.24
N GLY A 164 -3.72 12.87 24.81
CA GLY A 164 -2.80 12.19 25.69
C GLY A 164 -1.68 11.40 25.01
N ALA A 165 -1.67 11.29 23.68
CA ALA A 165 -0.53 10.71 22.96
C ALA A 165 0.70 11.60 23.08
N ARG A 166 1.88 11.00 23.30
CA ARG A 166 3.17 11.69 23.48
C ARG A 166 4.27 10.97 22.70
N PRO A 167 5.35 11.67 22.33
CA PRO A 167 6.51 11.01 21.75
C PRO A 167 6.99 9.83 22.60
N GLY A 168 7.24 8.69 21.94
CA GLY A 168 7.60 7.42 22.58
C GLY A 168 6.44 6.48 22.89
N ASP A 169 5.18 6.92 22.69
CA ASP A 169 4.02 6.02 22.70
C ASP A 169 3.86 5.33 21.35
N VAL A 170 2.89 4.43 21.26
CA VAL A 170 2.37 3.86 20.00
C VAL A 170 0.93 4.32 19.79
N LEU A 171 0.60 4.74 18.59
CA LEU A 171 -0.78 4.88 18.15
C LEU A 171 -1.24 3.58 17.53
N LYS A 172 -2.19 2.90 18.16
CA LYS A 172 -2.90 1.73 17.65
C LYS A 172 -4.08 2.19 16.81
N VAL A 173 -4.05 1.86 15.53
CA VAL A 173 -5.07 2.19 14.53
C VAL A 173 -5.82 0.92 14.14
N GLU A 174 -6.99 0.71 14.72
CA GLU A 174 -7.86 -0.42 14.35
C GLU A 174 -8.75 -0.02 13.18
N ILE A 175 -8.72 -0.77 12.09
CA ILE A 175 -9.48 -0.50 10.87
C ILE A 175 -10.82 -1.25 10.97
N LEU A 176 -11.88 -0.56 11.39
CA LEU A 176 -13.16 -1.18 11.70
C LEU A 176 -14.02 -1.44 10.45
N SER A 177 -13.94 -0.56 9.46
CA SER A 177 -14.66 -0.72 8.20
C SER A 177 -14.03 0.10 7.08
N LEU A 178 -14.17 -0.41 5.86
CA LEU A 178 -13.76 0.24 4.61
C LEU A 178 -14.88 0.06 3.60
N VAL A 179 -15.43 1.15 3.11
CA VAL A 179 -16.58 1.14 2.19
C VAL A 179 -16.24 1.98 0.95
N PRO A 180 -16.28 1.39 -0.26
CA PRO A 180 -16.14 2.16 -1.50
C PRO A 180 -17.19 3.26 -1.57
N ARG A 181 -16.77 4.51 -1.81
CA ARG A 181 -17.69 5.66 -1.95
C ARG A 181 -18.31 5.74 -3.34
N VAL A 182 -17.61 5.18 -4.33
CA VAL A 182 -17.98 5.17 -5.75
C VAL A 182 -17.82 3.76 -6.33
N PRO A 183 -18.61 3.37 -7.36
CA PRO A 183 -18.53 2.06 -8.01
C PRO A 183 -17.52 2.04 -9.15
N TYR A 184 -16.41 2.76 -9.02
CA TYR A 184 -15.32 2.80 -10.00
C TYR A 184 -14.00 3.16 -9.34
N GLY A 185 -12.92 2.85 -10.02
CA GLY A 185 -11.57 3.28 -9.68
C GLY A 185 -10.74 3.45 -10.95
N VAL A 186 -9.49 3.87 -10.80
CA VAL A 186 -8.56 4.07 -11.91
C VAL A 186 -7.24 3.43 -11.54
N VAL A 187 -6.62 2.76 -12.50
CA VAL A 187 -5.22 2.29 -12.38
C VAL A 187 -4.41 3.08 -13.39
N SER A 188 -3.43 3.81 -12.91
CA SER A 188 -2.58 4.63 -13.76
C SER A 188 -1.13 4.13 -13.78
N SER A 189 -0.52 4.20 -14.95
CA SER A 189 0.93 4.17 -15.08
C SER A 189 1.36 5.44 -15.80
N ARG A 190 2.45 6.05 -15.33
CA ARG A 190 3.03 7.23 -15.95
C ARG A 190 4.38 6.86 -16.55
N HIS A 191 4.63 7.38 -17.74
CA HIS A 191 5.84 7.08 -18.48
C HIS A 191 7.11 7.31 -17.65
N GLY A 192 7.97 6.30 -17.57
CA GLY A 192 9.21 6.35 -16.80
C GLY A 192 9.03 6.24 -15.29
N LYS A 193 7.83 5.86 -14.80
CA LYS A 193 7.51 5.57 -13.38
C LYS A 193 7.02 4.13 -13.23
N GLY A 194 6.79 3.68 -12.01
CA GLY A 194 6.40 2.31 -11.72
C GLY A 194 7.60 1.38 -11.53
N ALA A 195 7.35 0.08 -11.39
CA ALA A 195 8.40 -0.94 -11.23
C ALA A 195 9.38 -1.02 -12.41
N LEU A 196 8.95 -0.58 -13.59
CA LEU A 196 9.76 -0.50 -14.81
C LEU A 196 10.27 0.93 -15.07
N ALA A 197 10.42 1.72 -14.01
CA ALA A 197 10.89 3.10 -14.10
C ALA A 197 12.29 3.18 -14.70
N ARG A 198 12.53 4.24 -15.49
CA ARG A 198 13.88 4.56 -15.98
C ARG A 198 14.79 4.94 -14.82
N THR A 199 16.08 4.65 -15.00
CA THR A 199 17.10 5.17 -14.09
C THR A 199 17.16 6.70 -14.14
N ALA A 200 17.75 7.34 -13.14
CA ALA A 200 17.91 8.80 -13.07
C ALA A 200 18.62 9.38 -14.31
N GLY A 201 19.46 8.60 -14.99
CA GLY A 201 20.11 8.98 -16.26
C GLY A 201 19.26 8.76 -17.51
N GLY A 202 17.99 8.34 -17.37
CA GLY A 202 17.08 8.07 -18.49
C GLY A 202 17.30 6.73 -19.19
N GLY A 203 18.24 5.90 -18.70
CA GLY A 203 18.50 4.55 -19.22
C GLY A 203 17.53 3.51 -18.68
N ALA A 204 17.57 2.31 -19.26
CA ALA A 204 16.86 1.14 -18.70
C ALA A 204 17.54 0.66 -17.41
N PRO A 205 16.78 0.07 -16.46
CA PRO A 205 17.37 -0.67 -15.35
C PRO A 205 18.21 -1.86 -15.83
N ASP A 206 19.16 -2.31 -15.00
CA ASP A 206 20.01 -3.44 -15.34
C ASP A 206 19.19 -4.71 -15.68
N GLY A 207 19.54 -5.33 -16.79
CA GLY A 207 18.87 -6.53 -17.29
C GLY A 207 17.53 -6.31 -18.00
N ILE A 208 17.12 -5.06 -18.20
CA ILE A 208 15.90 -4.65 -18.90
C ILE A 208 16.27 -3.78 -20.10
N THR A 209 15.59 -3.92 -21.22
CA THR A 209 15.77 -3.06 -22.38
C THR A 209 14.87 -1.82 -22.29
N LEU A 210 15.22 -0.74 -23.00
CA LEU A 210 14.36 0.46 -23.04
C LEU A 210 12.94 0.16 -23.57
N ASP A 211 12.81 -0.76 -24.51
CA ASP A 211 11.51 -1.15 -25.06
C ASP A 211 10.65 -1.90 -24.03
N GLU A 212 11.28 -2.61 -23.08
CA GLU A 212 10.58 -3.27 -21.98
C GLU A 212 10.21 -2.32 -20.83
N VAL A 213 10.97 -1.23 -20.65
CA VAL A 213 10.70 -0.22 -19.61
C VAL A 213 9.45 0.60 -19.89
N MET A 214 9.09 0.73 -21.15
CA MET A 214 8.04 1.64 -21.59
C MET A 214 6.67 0.98 -21.52
N PRO A 215 5.79 1.36 -20.60
CA PRO A 215 4.38 1.08 -20.83
C PRO A 215 3.97 1.75 -22.14
N PRO A 216 3.04 1.20 -22.92
CA PRO A 216 2.56 1.80 -24.13
C PRO A 216 2.17 3.27 -23.88
N VAL A 217 2.49 4.16 -24.81
CA VAL A 217 2.06 5.55 -24.76
C VAL A 217 0.54 5.60 -24.54
N ALA A 218 0.09 6.53 -23.71
CA ALA A 218 -1.31 6.71 -23.40
C ALA A 218 -2.19 6.69 -24.65
N THR A 219 -3.17 5.81 -24.63
CA THR A 219 -4.16 5.66 -25.70
C THR A 219 -5.44 6.44 -25.42
N ASP A 220 -5.46 7.25 -24.36
CA ASP A 220 -6.62 8.04 -23.94
C ASP A 220 -6.83 9.33 -24.75
N GLY A 221 -6.05 9.51 -25.82
CA GLY A 221 -6.21 10.62 -26.76
C GLY A 221 -5.65 11.96 -26.29
N ARG A 222 -5.06 12.02 -25.09
CA ARG A 222 -4.40 13.25 -24.63
C ARG A 222 -3.11 13.49 -25.42
N PRO A 223 -2.88 14.72 -25.87
CA PRO A 223 -1.60 15.07 -26.48
C PRO A 223 -0.51 14.96 -25.41
N THR A 224 0.22 13.89 -25.43
CA THR A 224 1.46 13.73 -24.68
C THR A 224 2.53 14.48 -25.47
N GLY A 225 2.74 15.75 -25.19
CA GLY A 225 3.72 16.57 -25.91
C GLY A 225 5.13 15.99 -25.85
N ASP A 226 5.51 15.39 -24.73
CA ASP A 226 6.72 14.59 -24.55
C ASP A 226 6.32 13.26 -23.88
N PRO A 227 6.36 12.14 -24.62
CA PRO A 227 6.04 10.83 -24.05
C PRO A 227 6.95 10.44 -22.89
N LEU A 228 8.15 10.98 -22.81
CA LEU A 228 9.10 10.77 -21.71
C LEU A 228 8.68 11.50 -20.45
N ARG A 229 7.89 12.55 -20.59
CA ARG A 229 7.50 13.44 -19.49
C ARG A 229 6.05 13.26 -19.06
N TYR A 230 5.14 13.06 -20.01
CA TYR A 230 3.70 13.15 -19.78
C TYR A 230 2.91 11.90 -20.21
N GLY A 231 3.57 10.88 -20.71
CA GLY A 231 2.89 9.65 -21.11
C GLY A 231 2.19 9.04 -19.90
N ASN A 232 0.86 8.99 -19.96
CA ASN A 232 0.01 8.43 -18.93
C ASN A 232 -0.98 7.45 -19.56
N VAL A 233 -1.09 6.27 -18.96
CA VAL A 233 -2.12 5.29 -19.27
C VAL A 233 -2.99 5.16 -18.03
N SER A 234 -4.16 5.78 -18.03
CA SER A 234 -5.15 5.67 -16.97
C SER A 234 -6.23 4.68 -17.39
N VAL A 235 -6.32 3.57 -16.69
CA VAL A 235 -7.31 2.52 -16.96
C VAL A 235 -8.51 2.70 -16.04
N PHE A 236 -9.55 3.35 -16.54
CA PHE A 236 -10.82 3.41 -15.81
C PHE A 236 -11.40 2.01 -15.59
N THR A 237 -11.65 1.68 -14.34
CA THR A 237 -12.02 0.34 -13.90
C THR A 237 -13.36 0.40 -13.17
N PRO A 238 -14.48 0.10 -13.85
CA PRO A 238 -15.78 0.03 -13.20
C PRO A 238 -15.83 -1.12 -12.20
N VAL A 239 -16.60 -0.95 -11.14
CA VAL A 239 -16.87 -1.99 -10.15
C VAL A 239 -18.24 -2.60 -10.41
N ARG A 240 -18.31 -3.91 -10.56
CA ARG A 240 -19.56 -4.67 -10.73
C ARG A 240 -19.88 -5.48 -9.49
N ARG A 241 -21.17 -5.60 -9.21
CA ARG A 241 -21.67 -6.57 -8.23
C ARG A 241 -21.68 -7.95 -8.89
N GLY A 242 -20.85 -8.85 -8.38
CA GLY A 242 -20.84 -10.24 -8.79
C GLY A 242 -21.92 -11.08 -8.10
N ARG A 243 -21.88 -12.37 -8.33
CA ARG A 243 -22.74 -13.32 -7.61
C ARG A 243 -22.48 -13.23 -6.11
N ARG A 244 -23.52 -13.33 -5.29
CA ARG A 244 -23.50 -13.19 -3.81
C ARG A 244 -23.13 -11.77 -3.30
N GLY A 245 -23.29 -10.73 -4.14
CA GLY A 245 -23.04 -9.34 -3.73
C GLY A 245 -21.57 -8.93 -3.66
N LEU A 246 -20.64 -9.79 -4.07
CA LEU A 246 -19.21 -9.47 -4.07
C LEU A 246 -18.90 -8.39 -5.10
N ALA A 247 -18.21 -7.35 -4.66
CA ALA A 247 -17.74 -6.31 -5.57
C ALA A 247 -16.46 -6.75 -6.28
N SER A 248 -16.38 -6.47 -7.58
CA SER A 248 -15.22 -6.80 -8.41
C SER A 248 -14.88 -5.67 -9.36
N GLY A 249 -13.60 -5.34 -9.49
CA GLY A 249 -13.08 -4.49 -10.55
C GLY A 249 -13.10 -5.23 -11.90
N VAL A 250 -13.33 -4.50 -12.98
CA VAL A 250 -13.45 -5.06 -14.32
C VAL A 250 -12.60 -4.27 -15.30
N MET A 251 -11.65 -4.91 -15.96
CA MET A 251 -10.82 -4.31 -17.01
C MET A 251 -11.06 -4.97 -18.36
N LYS A 252 -11.04 -4.20 -19.43
CA LYS A 252 -11.15 -4.72 -20.79
C LYS A 252 -9.88 -5.49 -21.17
N ARG A 253 -10.05 -6.71 -21.72
CA ARG A 253 -8.97 -7.53 -22.28
C ARG A 253 -8.97 -7.42 -23.81
N GLY A 254 -8.75 -6.22 -24.33
CA GLY A 254 -8.79 -5.95 -25.77
C GLY A 254 -10.13 -6.43 -26.37
N ARG A 255 -10.05 -7.12 -27.52
CA ARG A 255 -11.23 -7.70 -28.20
C ARG A 255 -11.71 -9.03 -27.58
N ARG A 256 -10.99 -9.60 -26.61
CA ARG A 256 -11.21 -10.97 -26.10
C ARG A 256 -11.98 -11.03 -24.77
N GLY A 257 -12.69 -9.98 -24.40
CA GLY A 257 -13.50 -9.97 -23.18
C GLY A 257 -12.92 -9.13 -22.04
N GLU A 258 -13.10 -9.57 -20.81
CA GLU A 258 -12.79 -8.80 -19.59
C GLU A 258 -11.92 -9.63 -18.64
N VAL A 259 -11.14 -8.92 -17.83
CA VAL A 259 -10.49 -9.44 -16.62
C VAL A 259 -11.28 -8.94 -15.43
N THR A 260 -11.64 -9.83 -14.52
CA THR A 260 -12.41 -9.49 -13.31
C THR A 260 -11.65 -9.96 -12.09
N PHE A 261 -11.49 -9.08 -11.10
CA PHE A 261 -10.80 -9.36 -9.85
C PHE A 261 -11.60 -8.83 -8.65
N PRO A 262 -11.54 -9.50 -7.48
CA PRO A 262 -12.27 -9.07 -6.30
C PRO A 262 -11.70 -7.76 -5.74
N LEU A 263 -12.56 -6.90 -5.19
CA LEU A 263 -12.11 -5.77 -4.40
C LEU A 263 -11.58 -6.25 -3.05
N ARG A 264 -10.50 -5.64 -2.62
CA ARG A 264 -9.89 -5.77 -1.28
C ARG A 264 -9.45 -4.39 -0.83
N PRO A 265 -10.41 -3.52 -0.39
CA PRO A 265 -10.08 -2.14 -0.08
C PRO A 265 -9.22 -2.03 1.17
N PHE A 266 -8.30 -1.08 1.11
CA PHE A 266 -7.45 -0.67 2.22
C PHE A 266 -7.04 0.80 2.03
N MET A 267 -6.48 1.41 3.08
CA MET A 267 -5.87 2.72 2.96
C MET A 267 -4.39 2.53 2.66
N GLY A 268 -3.93 2.96 1.50
CA GLY A 268 -2.50 2.95 1.12
C GLY A 268 -1.69 3.81 2.07
N MET A 269 -2.29 4.92 2.50
CA MET A 269 -1.65 5.85 3.41
C MET A 269 -2.33 5.92 4.77
N MET A 270 -1.59 5.56 5.81
CA MET A 270 -1.91 5.78 7.23
C MET A 270 -0.63 6.16 7.97
N GLY A 271 -0.61 7.30 8.63
CA GLY A 271 0.60 7.75 9.31
C GLY A 271 0.35 8.71 10.45
N VAL A 272 1.41 9.02 11.18
CA VAL A 272 1.50 10.08 12.19
C VAL A 272 2.57 11.07 11.76
N ALA A 273 2.47 12.31 12.23
CA ALA A 273 3.51 13.32 11.96
C ALA A 273 4.88 12.82 12.44
N PHE A 274 5.86 12.85 11.55
CA PHE A 274 7.21 12.34 11.82
C PHE A 274 8.30 13.41 11.60
N THR A 275 8.18 14.21 10.56
CA THR A 275 9.19 15.16 10.12
C THR A 275 8.84 16.58 10.54
N ARG A 276 9.85 17.36 10.95
CA ARG A 276 9.72 18.82 11.16
C ARG A 276 10.04 19.52 9.85
N GLY A 277 9.00 19.91 9.13
CA GLY A 277 9.19 20.68 7.89
C GLY A 277 9.66 22.12 8.15
N SER A 278 10.32 22.72 7.17
CA SER A 278 10.64 24.15 7.13
C SER A 278 9.44 25.00 6.65
N GLY A 279 8.42 24.35 6.12
CA GLY A 279 7.18 24.94 5.60
C GLY A 279 6.25 23.86 5.05
N PRO A 280 5.03 24.22 4.64
CA PRO A 280 4.00 23.25 4.26
C PRO A 280 4.29 22.50 2.94
N THR A 281 5.23 22.97 2.14
CA THR A 281 5.69 22.34 0.88
C THR A 281 7.16 21.91 0.99
N ASP A 282 7.66 21.67 2.20
CA ASP A 282 8.99 21.12 2.40
C ASP A 282 9.08 19.74 1.72
N PRO A 283 10.08 19.48 0.88
CA PRO A 283 10.28 18.17 0.23
C PRO A 283 10.31 17.00 1.22
N ALA A 284 10.79 17.21 2.45
CA ALA A 284 10.80 16.20 3.51
C ALA A 284 9.39 15.81 4.01
N LEU A 285 8.36 16.57 3.65
CA LEU A 285 6.95 16.28 3.92
C LEU A 285 6.22 15.72 2.69
N ASN A 286 6.92 15.42 1.59
CA ASN A 286 6.29 14.86 0.40
C ASN A 286 5.53 13.59 0.74
N SER A 287 4.32 13.45 0.19
CA SER A 287 3.41 12.36 0.54
C SER A 287 3.78 11.01 -0.10
N ILE A 288 4.74 10.96 -1.01
CA ILE A 288 5.11 9.73 -1.73
C ILE A 288 5.86 8.74 -0.82
N PRO A 289 7.01 9.07 -0.20
CA PRO A 289 7.78 8.06 0.52
C PRO A 289 7.15 7.73 1.89
N PRO A 290 7.01 6.44 2.24
CA PRO A 290 6.72 6.03 3.61
C PRO A 290 7.93 6.28 4.53
N THR A 291 7.65 6.50 5.82
CA THR A 291 8.66 6.80 6.85
C THR A 291 8.45 5.97 8.12
N LEU A 292 9.26 6.21 9.16
CA LEU A 292 9.02 5.67 10.51
C LEU A 292 7.66 6.09 11.09
N GLY A 293 7.11 7.19 10.64
CA GLY A 293 5.74 7.62 10.97
C GLY A 293 4.64 6.86 10.22
N GLY A 294 4.98 5.87 9.42
CA GLY A 294 4.05 5.24 8.48
C GLY A 294 3.93 6.04 7.18
N GLY A 295 2.74 6.49 6.84
CA GLY A 295 2.46 7.21 5.60
C GLY A 295 2.06 6.27 4.49
N ASN A 296 2.63 6.42 3.32
CA ASN A 296 2.32 5.67 2.10
C ASN A 296 2.94 4.26 2.12
N ILE A 297 2.39 3.41 2.99
CA ILE A 297 3.00 2.10 3.32
C ILE A 297 2.59 0.99 2.34
N ASP A 298 1.41 1.10 1.74
CA ASP A 298 0.85 0.23 0.70
C ASP A 298 0.89 -1.26 1.00
N ILE A 299 0.44 -1.61 2.19
CA ILE A 299 0.26 -3.01 2.58
C ILE A 299 -1.20 -3.41 2.38
N ASN A 300 -1.46 -4.16 1.33
CA ASN A 300 -2.82 -4.58 0.94
C ASN A 300 -3.52 -5.52 1.95
N LEU A 301 -2.79 -6.02 2.95
CA LEU A 301 -3.32 -6.81 4.06
C LEU A 301 -3.94 -5.94 5.16
N LEU A 302 -3.66 -4.62 5.18
CA LEU A 302 -4.22 -3.68 6.17
C LEU A 302 -5.66 -3.25 5.80
N GLY A 303 -6.51 -4.22 5.53
CA GLY A 303 -7.93 -4.06 5.27
C GLY A 303 -8.79 -3.98 6.54
N ALA A 304 -10.12 -4.09 6.38
CA ALA A 304 -11.05 -4.11 7.52
C ALA A 304 -10.78 -5.29 8.45
N GLY A 305 -10.70 -5.03 9.75
CA GLY A 305 -10.33 -6.00 10.80
C GLY A 305 -8.84 -6.04 11.11
N ALA A 306 -7.99 -5.38 10.32
CA ALA A 306 -6.57 -5.24 10.63
C ALA A 306 -6.31 -4.11 11.63
N THR A 307 -5.15 -4.16 12.24
CA THR A 307 -4.60 -3.13 13.14
C THR A 307 -3.25 -2.67 12.60
N PHE A 308 -3.02 -1.38 12.64
CA PHE A 308 -1.74 -0.78 12.31
C PHE A 308 -1.19 -0.02 13.51
N TYR A 309 0.05 -0.27 13.87
CA TYR A 309 0.74 0.32 15.02
C TYR A 309 1.79 1.30 14.52
N LEU A 310 1.76 2.53 15.01
CA LEU A 310 2.61 3.63 14.58
C LEU A 310 3.35 4.23 15.76
N PRO A 311 4.70 4.31 15.74
CA PRO A 311 5.44 5.05 16.76
C PRO A 311 5.05 6.54 16.76
N VAL A 312 4.88 7.12 17.93
CA VAL A 312 4.45 8.51 18.07
C VAL A 312 5.66 9.44 18.23
N PHE A 313 5.71 10.51 17.45
CA PHE A 313 6.82 11.50 17.46
C PHE A 313 6.38 12.90 17.85
N ALA A 314 5.07 13.17 17.90
CA ALA A 314 4.50 14.46 18.26
C ALA A 314 3.41 14.31 19.32
N ASP A 315 3.19 15.36 20.14
CA ASP A 315 2.04 15.42 21.02
C ASP A 315 0.73 15.30 20.22
N GLY A 316 -0.14 14.40 20.67
CA GLY A 316 -1.37 14.08 19.96
C GLY A 316 -1.19 13.14 18.77
N ALA A 317 -0.01 12.59 18.53
CA ALA A 317 0.35 11.74 17.40
C ALA A 317 0.16 12.40 16.03
N LEU A 318 -0.88 13.20 15.83
CA LEU A 318 -1.24 13.88 14.58
C LEU A 318 -1.46 12.87 13.43
N PHE A 319 -2.39 11.96 13.63
CA PHE A 319 -2.74 10.90 12.67
C PHE A 319 -3.35 11.48 11.40
N TYR A 320 -2.95 10.94 10.26
CA TYR A 320 -3.50 11.27 8.94
C TYR A 320 -3.70 10.02 8.10
N THR A 321 -4.58 10.15 7.09
CA THR A 321 -4.85 9.06 6.14
C THR A 321 -5.17 9.63 4.76
N GLY A 322 -4.88 8.85 3.74
CA GLY A 322 -5.10 9.20 2.34
C GLY A 322 -4.98 7.98 1.46
N ASP A 323 -4.86 8.19 0.17
CA ASP A 323 -4.55 7.16 -0.80
C ASP A 323 -5.45 5.92 -0.69
N PRO A 324 -6.75 6.10 -0.95
CA PRO A 324 -7.72 5.03 -0.78
C PRO A 324 -7.71 4.07 -1.97
N HIS A 325 -7.44 2.80 -1.70
CA HIS A 325 -7.35 1.74 -2.70
C HIS A 325 -8.55 0.80 -2.67
N HIS A 326 -9.14 0.52 -3.83
CA HIS A 326 -10.16 -0.51 -3.99
C HIS A 326 -9.56 -1.92 -4.12
N ALA A 327 -8.38 -2.04 -4.73
CA ALA A 327 -7.61 -3.28 -4.85
C ALA A 327 -6.17 -2.98 -5.26
N MET A 328 -5.23 -3.79 -4.78
CA MET A 328 -3.84 -3.73 -5.18
C MET A 328 -3.23 -5.13 -5.15
N GLY A 329 -2.39 -5.46 -6.12
CA GLY A 329 -1.45 -6.58 -6.05
C GLY A 329 -0.20 -6.16 -5.27
N GLY A 330 0.45 -7.09 -4.58
CA GLY A 330 1.73 -6.80 -3.91
C GLY A 330 2.75 -6.23 -4.90
N GLY A 331 3.49 -5.21 -4.45
CA GLY A 331 4.48 -4.50 -5.25
C GLY A 331 3.97 -3.25 -5.99
N GLU A 332 2.66 -3.06 -6.15
CA GLU A 332 2.05 -1.88 -6.82
C GLU A 332 2.69 -1.54 -8.18
N ALA A 333 2.94 -2.56 -8.98
CA ALA A 333 3.89 -2.54 -10.08
C ALA A 333 3.68 -1.45 -11.15
N ALA A 334 2.44 -0.98 -11.36
CA ALA A 334 2.14 -0.03 -12.44
C ALA A 334 2.35 1.45 -12.06
N LEU A 335 2.61 1.77 -10.83
CA LEU A 335 2.71 3.08 -10.17
C LEU A 335 1.53 3.39 -9.25
N THR A 336 0.31 2.95 -9.57
CA THR A 336 -0.84 3.09 -8.68
C THR A 336 -1.53 1.74 -8.49
N ALA A 337 -2.25 1.62 -7.40
CA ALA A 337 -3.25 0.59 -7.18
C ALA A 337 -4.50 0.83 -8.08
N MET A 338 -5.58 0.11 -7.84
CA MET A 338 -6.89 0.54 -8.29
C MET A 338 -7.38 1.63 -7.32
N GLU A 339 -7.04 2.86 -7.66
CA GLU A 339 -7.40 4.06 -6.91
C GLU A 339 -8.91 4.25 -6.87
N GLY A 340 -9.46 4.44 -5.70
CA GLY A 340 -10.89 4.65 -5.56
C GLY A 340 -11.26 5.14 -4.17
N SER A 341 -12.01 6.22 -4.10
CA SER A 341 -12.38 6.89 -2.85
C SER A 341 -13.10 5.97 -1.87
N LEU A 342 -12.69 6.01 -0.59
CA LEU A 342 -13.20 5.17 0.48
C LEU A 342 -13.79 6.01 1.63
N ARG A 343 -14.77 5.43 2.32
CA ARG A 343 -15.16 5.81 3.68
C ARG A 343 -14.59 4.79 4.63
N VAL A 344 -13.72 5.21 5.50
CA VAL A 344 -13.06 4.34 6.49
C VAL A 344 -13.47 4.73 7.89
N THR A 345 -13.62 3.74 8.78
CA THR A 345 -13.82 3.99 10.21
C THR A 345 -12.68 3.37 10.97
N PHE A 346 -11.99 4.20 11.74
CA PHE A 346 -10.91 3.81 12.63
C PHE A 346 -11.32 3.89 14.09
N ARG A 347 -10.69 3.06 14.95
CA ARG A 347 -10.53 3.35 16.37
C ARG A 347 -9.08 3.70 16.61
N LEU A 348 -8.84 4.83 17.28
CA LEU A 348 -7.52 5.36 17.55
C LEU A 348 -7.23 5.26 19.06
N SER A 349 -6.26 4.44 19.44
CA SER A 349 -5.92 4.18 20.84
C SER A 349 -4.44 4.42 21.10
N VAL A 350 -4.11 5.02 22.24
CA VAL A 350 -2.72 5.25 22.68
C VAL A 350 -2.27 4.05 23.51
N CYS A 351 -1.17 3.42 23.10
CA CYS A 351 -0.50 2.36 23.85
C CYS A 351 0.77 2.91 24.49
N ARG A 352 0.97 2.60 25.78
CA ARG A 352 2.13 3.07 26.56
C ARG A 352 3.23 2.01 26.55
N PRO A 353 4.51 2.40 26.60
CA PRO A 353 5.60 1.45 26.82
C PRO A 353 5.33 0.57 28.07
N GLY A 354 5.49 -0.74 27.92
CA GLY A 354 5.29 -1.72 28.99
C GLY A 354 3.83 -2.02 29.34
N SER A 355 2.84 -1.50 28.61
CA SER A 355 1.41 -1.83 28.87
C SER A 355 1.00 -3.21 28.32
N GLY A 356 1.75 -3.76 27.36
CA GLY A 356 1.38 -4.99 26.65
C GLY A 356 0.28 -4.78 25.58
N ASP A 357 -0.13 -3.53 25.30
CA ASP A 357 -1.20 -3.22 24.34
C ASP A 357 -0.71 -3.10 22.89
N ALA A 358 0.59 -3.12 22.67
CA ALA A 358 1.23 -3.08 21.36
C ALA A 358 2.52 -3.94 21.36
N PRO A 359 2.92 -4.50 20.20
CA PRO A 359 4.22 -5.17 20.07
C PRO A 359 5.39 -4.24 20.40
N GLU A 360 6.43 -4.75 21.07
CA GLU A 360 7.59 -3.95 21.48
C GLU A 360 8.30 -3.29 20.29
N VAL A 361 8.35 -3.95 19.13
CA VAL A 361 8.90 -3.39 17.90
C VAL A 361 8.13 -2.15 17.44
N ALA A 362 6.84 -2.08 17.73
CA ALA A 362 5.96 -0.97 17.32
C ALA A 362 6.31 0.38 17.97
N PHE A 363 7.07 0.38 19.07
CA PHE A 363 7.57 1.61 19.70
C PHE A 363 8.73 2.26 18.91
N ARG A 364 9.26 1.57 17.91
CA ARG A 364 10.41 2.05 17.11
C ARG A 364 10.15 2.02 15.60
N TYR A 365 9.22 1.17 15.15
CA TYR A 365 8.97 0.93 13.73
C TYR A 365 7.51 0.62 13.47
N PRO A 366 6.90 1.05 12.35
CA PRO A 366 5.55 0.66 11.99
C PRO A 366 5.37 -0.86 11.96
N PHE A 367 4.25 -1.34 12.47
CA PHE A 367 3.94 -2.77 12.56
C PHE A 367 2.48 -3.02 12.23
N GLY A 368 2.21 -4.04 11.43
CA GLY A 368 0.86 -4.43 11.05
C GLY A 368 0.40 -5.70 11.74
N GLU A 369 -0.90 -5.88 11.85
CA GLU A 369 -1.52 -7.08 12.39
C GLU A 369 -2.86 -7.33 11.70
N THR A 370 -3.10 -8.56 11.30
CA THR A 370 -4.42 -9.05 10.87
C THR A 370 -4.95 -10.06 11.88
N PRO A 371 -6.22 -10.48 11.80
CA PRO A 371 -6.71 -11.59 12.61
C PRO A 371 -5.85 -12.86 12.50
N GLU A 372 -5.22 -13.08 11.34
CA GLU A 372 -4.50 -14.32 11.02
C GLU A 372 -2.98 -14.21 11.10
N ALA A 373 -2.41 -13.00 11.05
CA ALA A 373 -0.96 -12.83 10.94
C ALA A 373 -0.46 -11.54 11.60
N TRP A 374 0.80 -11.56 12.03
CA TRP A 374 1.59 -10.37 12.35
C TRP A 374 2.42 -9.96 11.15
N LEU A 375 2.54 -8.64 10.94
CA LEU A 375 3.16 -8.05 9.76
C LEU A 375 4.33 -7.14 10.16
N PRO A 376 5.52 -7.69 10.45
CA PRO A 376 6.74 -6.89 10.61
C PRO A 376 7.10 -6.22 9.28
N ILE A 377 7.41 -4.92 9.33
CA ILE A 377 7.61 -4.08 8.15
C ILE A 377 9.08 -3.68 8.05
N GLY A 378 9.60 -3.60 6.83
CA GLY A 378 10.90 -3.06 6.50
C GLY A 378 10.81 -2.05 5.37
N LEU A 379 11.42 -0.89 5.57
CA LEU A 379 11.53 0.18 4.58
C LEU A 379 12.99 0.41 4.23
N SER A 380 13.27 0.79 3.00
CA SER A 380 14.64 1.01 2.52
C SER A 380 15.25 2.35 2.96
N ASP A 381 14.41 3.37 3.20
CA ASP A 381 14.82 4.72 3.66
C ASP A 381 13.81 5.29 4.68
N PRO A 382 13.66 4.65 5.87
CA PRO A 382 12.57 4.97 6.80
C PRO A 382 12.71 6.31 7.51
N ASP A 383 13.91 6.85 7.59
CA ASP A 383 14.22 8.13 8.22
C ASP A 383 14.38 9.29 7.22
N GLY A 384 14.28 8.99 5.92
CA GLY A 384 14.44 9.96 4.85
C GLY A 384 15.88 10.44 4.67
N SER A 385 16.88 9.70 5.18
CA SER A 385 18.30 10.07 5.10
C SER A 385 18.85 10.10 3.66
N LEU A 386 18.15 9.44 2.74
CA LEU A 386 18.42 9.46 1.30
C LEU A 386 17.40 10.30 0.53
N ASP A 387 16.83 11.33 1.17
CA ASP A 387 15.78 12.19 0.63
C ASP A 387 14.54 11.42 0.13
N GLY A 388 14.23 10.28 0.76
CA GLY A 388 13.18 9.37 0.33
C GLY A 388 13.43 8.73 -1.03
N GLN A 389 14.67 8.71 -1.53
CA GLN A 389 15.06 8.14 -2.82
C GLN A 389 15.74 6.77 -2.68
N GLY A 390 15.78 6.22 -1.48
CA GLY A 390 16.47 4.98 -1.16
C GLY A 390 15.73 3.71 -1.60
N GLY A 391 15.36 3.58 -2.87
CA GLY A 391 14.65 2.44 -3.43
C GLY A 391 15.53 1.17 -3.53
N ASP A 392 15.85 0.53 -2.40
CA ASP A 392 16.63 -0.70 -2.32
C ASP A 392 15.81 -1.82 -1.66
N LEU A 393 15.35 -2.76 -2.49
CA LEU A 393 14.52 -3.88 -2.05
C LEU A 393 15.25 -4.82 -1.07
N ASP A 394 16.56 -5.03 -1.25
CA ASP A 394 17.37 -5.85 -0.35
C ASP A 394 17.49 -5.22 1.04
N THR A 395 17.62 -3.90 1.12
CA THR A 395 17.64 -3.15 2.37
C THR A 395 16.29 -3.23 3.07
N ALA A 396 15.19 -3.06 2.36
CA ALA A 396 13.84 -3.23 2.89
C ALA A 396 13.63 -4.66 3.43
N MET A 397 14.02 -5.68 2.67
CA MET A 397 13.95 -7.09 3.08
C MET A 397 14.74 -7.36 4.35
N ARG A 398 16.00 -6.91 4.44
CA ARG A 398 16.84 -7.07 5.63
C ARG A 398 16.20 -6.43 6.85
N ARG A 399 15.63 -5.25 6.70
CA ARG A 399 14.96 -4.55 7.79
C ARG A 399 13.68 -5.27 8.24
N ALA A 400 12.87 -5.79 7.32
CA ALA A 400 11.71 -6.60 7.64
C ALA A 400 12.08 -7.85 8.44
N VAL A 401 13.16 -8.54 8.05
CA VAL A 401 13.69 -9.70 8.78
C VAL A 401 14.15 -9.33 10.19
N VAL A 402 14.88 -8.21 10.35
CA VAL A 402 15.32 -7.75 11.68
C VAL A 402 14.12 -7.44 12.57
N ASN A 403 13.13 -6.72 12.06
CA ASN A 403 11.92 -6.38 12.83
C ASN A 403 11.07 -7.62 13.16
N ALA A 404 11.06 -8.62 12.27
CA ALA A 404 10.44 -9.92 12.54
C ALA A 404 11.17 -10.69 13.67
N LEU A 405 12.50 -10.68 13.65
CA LEU A 405 13.30 -11.29 14.72
C LEU A 405 13.10 -10.60 16.06
N ASP A 406 13.08 -9.26 16.07
CA ASP A 406 12.85 -8.48 17.29
C ASP A 406 11.46 -8.79 17.88
N PHE A 407 10.43 -8.88 17.04
CA PHE A 407 9.07 -9.27 17.45
C PHE A 407 9.05 -10.70 18.03
N LEU A 408 9.65 -11.68 17.33
CA LEU A 408 9.64 -13.08 17.78
C LEU A 408 10.41 -13.27 19.08
N GLU A 409 11.49 -12.52 19.29
CA GLU A 409 12.29 -12.58 20.52
C GLU A 409 11.60 -11.86 21.68
N GLN A 410 11.11 -10.63 21.47
CA GLN A 410 10.60 -9.77 22.55
C GLN A 410 9.14 -10.07 22.90
N ASP A 411 8.31 -10.36 21.92
CA ASP A 411 6.87 -10.55 22.12
C ASP A 411 6.46 -12.04 22.17
N GLN A 412 7.20 -12.93 21.49
CA GLN A 412 6.90 -14.37 21.45
C GLN A 412 7.89 -15.22 22.28
N GLY A 413 8.93 -14.61 22.88
CA GLY A 413 9.90 -15.30 23.73
C GLY A 413 10.75 -16.34 23.01
N MET A 414 10.90 -16.26 21.69
CA MET A 414 11.72 -17.20 20.91
C MET A 414 13.20 -16.87 21.03
N ASP A 415 14.06 -17.93 21.11
CA ASP A 415 15.50 -17.76 20.89
C ASP A 415 15.73 -17.19 19.48
N ARG A 416 16.59 -16.17 19.37
CA ARG A 416 16.81 -15.45 18.12
C ARG A 416 17.31 -16.33 16.97
N ALA A 417 18.16 -17.34 17.26
CA ALA A 417 18.65 -18.28 16.24
C ALA A 417 17.54 -19.22 15.76
N VAL A 418 16.68 -19.66 16.68
CA VAL A 418 15.48 -20.46 16.36
C VAL A 418 14.49 -19.63 15.58
N ALA A 419 14.24 -18.38 15.98
CA ALA A 419 13.39 -17.43 15.26
C ALA A 419 13.87 -17.23 13.82
N TYR A 420 15.18 -17.06 13.61
CA TYR A 420 15.74 -16.89 12.27
C TYR A 420 15.56 -18.14 11.39
N ALA A 421 15.75 -19.33 11.95
CA ALA A 421 15.46 -20.57 11.24
C ALA A 421 13.94 -20.71 10.91
N TYR A 422 13.07 -20.36 11.85
CA TYR A 422 11.62 -20.36 11.66
C TYR A 422 11.19 -19.39 10.53
N LEU A 423 11.71 -18.17 10.52
CA LEU A 423 11.42 -17.21 9.44
C LEU A 423 11.76 -17.79 8.06
N SER A 424 12.90 -18.48 7.95
CA SER A 424 13.31 -19.10 6.69
C SER A 424 12.46 -20.31 6.27
N ALA A 425 11.93 -21.05 7.24
CA ALA A 425 11.18 -22.27 6.98
C ALA A 425 9.69 -22.04 6.71
N ALA A 426 9.08 -21.00 7.30
CA ALA A 426 7.63 -20.93 7.41
C ALA A 426 7.00 -19.53 7.26
N VAL A 427 7.78 -18.48 7.07
CA VAL A 427 7.27 -17.11 6.95
C VAL A 427 7.50 -16.58 5.55
N ASN A 428 6.44 -16.05 4.93
CA ASN A 428 6.53 -15.34 3.67
C ASN A 428 6.93 -13.88 3.91
N PHE A 429 7.81 -13.36 3.06
CA PHE A 429 8.09 -11.94 2.96
C PHE A 429 7.57 -11.46 1.60
N GLU A 430 6.74 -10.43 1.63
CA GLU A 430 6.05 -9.90 0.46
C GLU A 430 6.49 -8.47 0.20
N VAL A 431 6.60 -8.10 -1.07
CA VAL A 431 6.87 -6.73 -1.48
C VAL A 431 5.58 -5.93 -1.29
N SER A 432 5.62 -4.90 -0.45
CA SER A 432 4.49 -3.99 -0.24
C SER A 432 4.29 -3.14 -1.49
N GLN A 433 5.28 -2.33 -1.82
CA GLN A 433 5.37 -1.51 -3.02
C GLN A 433 6.84 -1.26 -3.43
N VAL A 434 7.07 -0.92 -4.70
CA VAL A 434 8.39 -0.57 -5.27
C VAL A 434 8.36 0.76 -6.03
N VAL A 435 7.33 1.57 -5.85
CA VAL A 435 7.03 2.74 -6.68
C VAL A 435 7.13 4.08 -5.93
N ASP A 436 7.27 4.05 -4.60
CA ASP A 436 7.19 5.22 -3.73
C ASP A 436 8.55 5.75 -3.27
N ARG A 437 9.56 5.66 -4.10
CA ARG A 437 10.93 6.09 -3.83
C ARG A 437 11.59 5.24 -2.72
N THR A 438 10.99 5.19 -1.53
CA THR A 438 11.34 4.26 -0.45
C THR A 438 10.55 2.97 -0.65
N THR A 439 11.23 1.86 -0.91
CA THR A 439 10.57 0.56 -1.10
C THR A 439 10.19 -0.09 0.22
N GLY A 440 9.10 -0.89 0.20
CA GLY A 440 8.57 -1.58 1.36
C GLY A 440 8.51 -3.11 1.19
N VAL A 441 8.87 -3.83 2.24
CA VAL A 441 8.68 -5.28 2.39
C VAL A 441 8.02 -5.55 3.73
N HIS A 442 7.10 -6.51 3.79
CA HIS A 442 6.55 -6.98 5.06
C HIS A 442 6.61 -8.50 5.16
N GLY A 443 6.82 -8.99 6.38
CA GLY A 443 6.67 -10.40 6.70
C GLY A 443 5.22 -10.74 6.98
N VAL A 444 4.83 -11.98 6.74
CA VAL A 444 3.50 -12.52 7.09
C VAL A 444 3.73 -13.70 8.02
N ILE A 445 3.69 -13.46 9.34
CA ILE A 445 3.90 -14.46 10.38
C ILE A 445 2.54 -15.02 10.79
N PRO A 446 2.19 -16.28 10.43
CA PRO A 446 0.87 -16.84 10.74
C PRO A 446 0.71 -17.05 12.25
N LYS A 447 -0.38 -16.51 12.83
CA LYS A 447 -0.71 -16.69 14.25
C LYS A 447 -1.01 -18.13 14.62
N GLU A 448 -1.54 -18.90 13.66
CA GLU A 448 -1.84 -20.33 13.85
C GLU A 448 -0.60 -21.19 14.17
N HIS A 449 0.61 -20.68 13.92
CA HIS A 449 1.84 -21.37 14.28
C HIS A 449 2.20 -21.25 15.78
N PHE A 450 1.52 -20.39 16.53
CA PHE A 450 1.79 -20.06 17.94
C PHE A 450 0.60 -20.43 18.84
N SER A 451 -0.12 -21.50 18.51
CA SER A 451 -1.13 -22.06 19.41
C SER A 451 -0.46 -22.77 20.57
N ASP A 452 -0.87 -22.44 21.80
CA ASP A 452 -0.54 -23.17 23.05
C ASP A 452 -1.12 -24.59 23.04
#